data_a86db40aad52a984b9469f26e2493ff8
#
_entry.id   a86db40aad52a984b9469f26e2493ff8
#
_cell.length_a   1.000
_cell.length_b   1.000
_cell.length_c   1.000
_cell.angle_alpha   90.00
_cell.angle_beta   90.00
_cell.angle_gamma   90.00
#
_symmetry.space_group_name_H-M   'P 1'
#
loop_
_entity.id
_entity.type
_entity.pdbx_description
1 polymer ?
#
loop_
_entity_poly.entity_id
_entity_poly.type
_entity_poly.pdbx_seq_one_letter_code
_entity_poly.pdbx_strand_id
1 'polypeptide(L)'
;NDCAVALAEAVAGSEEAFVERMNARAKELGMNDTTFKNATGLPADGHVTSAYDIALMSRELILNHPDIRQYTTIWMDTLRDGTSQLVNTNKLIRFYEGATGLKTGSTDSALYCLSATAERDGMELIAVIMKGATSDQRFTDAKTLLTHGFSTYALHTITPDTPLPPVPVT
;
A
#
# COMPACT_ATOMS: atom_id res chain seq x y z
N ASN A 1 7.06 12.65 -8.11
CA ASN A 1 7.30 11.73 -9.25
C ASN A 1 8.79 11.61 -9.57
N ASP A 2 9.56 12.71 -9.59
CA ASP A 2 10.99 12.70 -9.95
C ASP A 2 11.81 11.74 -9.09
N CYS A 3 11.56 11.70 -7.78
CA CYS A 3 12.23 10.76 -6.89
C CYS A 3 11.91 9.28 -7.22
N ALA A 4 10.70 9.01 -7.72
CA ALA A 4 10.33 7.64 -8.12
C ALA A 4 11.13 7.20 -9.36
N VAL A 5 11.29 8.10 -10.34
CA VAL A 5 12.13 7.84 -11.53
C VAL A 5 13.60 7.66 -11.12
N ALA A 6 14.12 8.57 -10.30
CA ALA A 6 15.51 8.48 -9.84
C ALA A 6 15.80 7.17 -9.07
N LEU A 7 14.86 6.71 -8.24
CA LEU A 7 14.98 5.42 -7.56
C LEU A 7 14.90 4.25 -8.55
N ALA A 8 14.01 4.32 -9.53
CA ALA A 8 13.87 3.30 -10.57
C ALA A 8 15.17 3.14 -11.37
N GLU A 9 15.75 4.26 -11.81
CA GLU A 9 17.04 4.29 -12.51
C GLU A 9 18.20 3.77 -11.63
N ALA A 10 18.23 4.17 -10.37
CA ALA A 10 19.25 3.68 -9.43
C ALA A 10 19.19 2.16 -9.20
N VAL A 11 17.98 1.58 -9.24
CA VAL A 11 17.76 0.14 -8.99
C VAL A 11 17.94 -0.71 -10.24
N ALA A 12 17.61 -0.19 -11.42
CA ALA A 12 17.55 -1.00 -12.65
C ALA A 12 18.38 -0.44 -13.83
N GLY A 13 19.00 0.73 -13.66
CA GLY A 13 19.80 1.39 -14.68
C GLY A 13 19.00 2.30 -15.62
N SER A 14 17.69 2.04 -15.78
CA SER A 14 16.75 2.92 -16.50
C SER A 14 15.32 2.74 -15.98
N GLU A 15 14.44 3.69 -16.26
CA GLU A 15 13.02 3.56 -15.93
C GLU A 15 12.37 2.41 -16.69
N GLU A 16 12.70 2.20 -17.96
CA GLU A 16 12.18 1.10 -18.77
C GLU A 16 12.52 -0.27 -18.16
N ALA A 17 13.80 -0.47 -17.81
CA ALA A 17 14.24 -1.72 -17.17
C ALA A 17 13.55 -1.92 -15.80
N PHE A 18 13.29 -0.83 -15.07
CA PHE A 18 12.55 -0.91 -13.81
C PHE A 18 11.09 -1.29 -14.04
N VAL A 19 10.43 -0.74 -15.05
CA VAL A 19 9.03 -1.07 -15.42
C VAL A 19 8.92 -2.54 -15.83
N GLU A 20 9.89 -3.08 -16.54
CA GLU A 20 9.94 -4.53 -16.83
C GLU A 20 9.97 -5.36 -15.54
N ARG A 21 10.80 -4.97 -14.56
CA ARG A 21 10.84 -5.61 -13.23
C ARG A 21 9.54 -5.46 -12.47
N MET A 22 8.90 -4.28 -12.52
CA MET A 22 7.58 -4.06 -11.91
C MET A 22 6.54 -5.02 -12.48
N ASN A 23 6.48 -5.18 -13.81
CA ASN A 23 5.53 -6.09 -14.46
C ASN A 23 5.84 -7.56 -14.16
N ALA A 24 7.12 -7.95 -14.14
CA ALA A 24 7.53 -9.29 -13.72
C ALA A 24 7.09 -9.58 -12.28
N ARG A 25 7.32 -8.64 -11.36
CA ARG A 25 6.91 -8.78 -9.96
C ARG A 25 5.39 -8.82 -9.80
N ALA A 26 4.65 -7.99 -10.53
CA ALA A 26 3.18 -8.02 -10.54
C ALA A 26 2.67 -9.42 -10.93
N LYS A 27 3.25 -10.02 -11.96
CA LYS A 27 2.90 -11.38 -12.40
C LYS A 27 3.21 -12.43 -11.33
N GLU A 28 4.36 -12.36 -10.66
CA GLU A 28 4.73 -13.25 -9.56
C GLU A 28 3.74 -13.15 -8.38
N LEU A 29 3.23 -11.95 -8.10
CA LEU A 29 2.25 -11.70 -7.04
C LEU A 29 0.81 -12.08 -7.44
N GLY A 30 0.58 -12.50 -8.69
CA GLY A 30 -0.75 -12.83 -9.19
C GLY A 30 -1.63 -11.62 -9.51
N MET A 31 -1.03 -10.45 -9.76
CA MET A 31 -1.71 -9.21 -10.14
C MET A 31 -2.09 -9.27 -11.64
N ASN A 32 -3.16 -10.01 -11.94
CA ASN A 32 -3.51 -10.37 -13.32
C ASN A 32 -4.17 -9.22 -14.11
N ASP A 33 -4.69 -8.20 -13.42
CA ASP A 33 -5.34 -7.02 -14.02
C ASP A 33 -4.40 -5.81 -14.04
N THR A 34 -3.08 -6.02 -13.84
CA THR A 34 -2.12 -4.93 -13.72
C THR A 34 -1.11 -4.94 -14.84
N THR A 35 -0.91 -3.76 -15.43
CA THR A 35 0.20 -3.47 -16.35
C THR A 35 0.78 -2.10 -16.01
N PHE A 36 2.04 -2.06 -15.70
CA PHE A 36 2.78 -0.83 -15.47
C PHE A 36 3.42 -0.32 -16.75
N LYS A 37 3.42 1.00 -16.97
CA LYS A 37 4.04 1.69 -18.10
C LYS A 37 5.09 2.72 -17.68
N ASN A 38 5.09 3.11 -16.41
CA ASN A 38 6.07 4.01 -15.80
C ASN A 38 6.16 3.73 -14.30
N ALA A 39 7.18 4.29 -13.66
CA ALA A 39 7.42 4.13 -12.23
C ALA A 39 6.59 5.08 -11.35
N THR A 40 5.91 6.06 -11.95
CA THR A 40 5.27 7.16 -11.24
C THR A 40 3.77 6.99 -11.04
N GLY A 41 3.11 6.20 -11.88
CA GLY A 41 1.65 6.08 -11.93
C GLY A 41 0.98 7.20 -12.74
N LEU A 42 1.72 7.96 -13.52
CA LEU A 42 1.15 8.95 -14.45
C LEU A 42 0.41 8.25 -15.59
N PRO A 43 -0.63 8.89 -16.16
CA PRO A 43 -1.40 8.31 -17.24
C PRO A 43 -0.54 7.91 -18.44
N ALA A 44 -0.71 6.68 -18.89
CA ALA A 44 -0.13 6.15 -20.12
C ALA A 44 -1.07 5.07 -20.69
N ASP A 45 -1.06 4.88 -21.99
CA ASP A 45 -1.89 3.88 -22.64
C ASP A 45 -1.57 2.48 -22.13
N GLY A 46 -2.60 1.78 -21.63
CA GLY A 46 -2.44 0.45 -21.06
C GLY A 46 -1.81 0.42 -19.65
N HIS A 47 -1.66 1.57 -18.97
CA HIS A 47 -1.28 1.62 -17.54
C HIS A 47 -2.53 1.39 -16.71
N VAL A 48 -2.76 0.17 -16.28
CA VAL A 48 -3.99 -0.26 -15.60
C VAL A 48 -3.69 -1.12 -14.39
N THR A 49 -4.63 -1.15 -13.46
CA THR A 49 -4.62 -2.03 -12.29
C THR A 49 -6.04 -2.22 -11.75
N SER A 50 -6.22 -3.14 -10.79
CA SER A 50 -7.46 -3.32 -10.03
C SER A 50 -7.24 -3.05 -8.53
N ALA A 51 -8.33 -2.83 -7.80
CA ALA A 51 -8.26 -2.67 -6.34
C ALA A 51 -7.72 -3.94 -5.67
N TYR A 52 -8.05 -5.11 -6.20
CA TYR A 52 -7.56 -6.38 -5.71
C TYR A 52 -6.04 -6.52 -5.91
N ASP A 53 -5.53 -6.19 -7.08
CA ASP A 53 -4.10 -6.27 -7.36
C ASP A 53 -3.29 -5.29 -6.50
N ILE A 54 -3.80 -4.09 -6.29
CA ILE A 54 -3.17 -3.13 -5.35
C ILE A 54 -3.19 -3.66 -3.92
N ALA A 55 -4.23 -4.38 -3.51
CA ALA A 55 -4.26 -5.03 -2.19
C ALA A 55 -3.21 -6.15 -2.08
N LEU A 56 -3.01 -6.96 -3.13
CA LEU A 56 -1.95 -7.97 -3.19
C LEU A 56 -0.56 -7.35 -3.05
N MET A 57 -0.27 -6.30 -3.81
CA MET A 57 0.99 -5.58 -3.74
C MET A 57 1.19 -4.93 -2.36
N SER A 58 0.14 -4.34 -1.81
CA SER A 58 0.20 -3.72 -0.48
C SER A 58 0.47 -4.75 0.61
N ARG A 59 -0.17 -5.93 0.52
CA ARG A 59 0.06 -7.05 1.43
C ARG A 59 1.50 -7.54 1.37
N GLU A 60 2.04 -7.72 0.16
CA GLU A 60 3.44 -8.08 -0.03
C GLU A 60 4.38 -7.07 0.64
N LEU A 61 4.13 -5.78 0.43
CA LEU A 61 4.95 -4.72 0.97
C LEU A 61 4.96 -4.70 2.51
N ILE A 62 3.79 -4.79 3.15
CA ILE A 62 3.70 -4.69 4.61
C ILE A 62 4.21 -5.95 5.33
N LEU A 63 4.10 -7.14 4.71
CA LEU A 63 4.54 -8.39 5.30
C LEU A 63 6.03 -8.65 5.13
N ASN A 64 6.55 -8.39 3.92
CA ASN A 64 7.92 -8.75 3.56
C ASN A 64 8.90 -7.57 3.59
N HIS A 65 8.37 -6.34 3.68
CA HIS A 65 9.16 -5.11 3.77
C HIS A 65 8.60 -4.15 4.85
N PRO A 66 8.47 -4.61 6.11
CA PRO A 66 7.80 -3.86 7.19
C PRO A 66 8.47 -2.51 7.49
N ASP A 67 9.74 -2.35 7.12
CA ASP A 67 10.50 -1.09 7.27
C ASP A 67 9.86 0.08 6.52
N ILE A 68 8.99 -0.19 5.54
CA ILE A 68 8.25 0.87 4.83
C ILE A 68 7.42 1.74 5.79
N ARG A 69 7.00 1.18 6.92
CA ARG A 69 6.22 1.89 7.94
C ARG A 69 6.96 3.08 8.55
N GLN A 70 8.30 3.05 8.59
CA GLN A 70 9.12 4.16 9.04
C GLN A 70 8.87 5.44 8.23
N TYR A 71 8.46 5.28 6.97
CA TYR A 71 8.19 6.38 6.04
C TYR A 71 6.70 6.67 5.93
N THR A 72 5.86 5.65 5.84
CA THR A 72 4.43 5.82 5.58
C THR A 72 3.67 6.40 6.76
N THR A 73 4.19 6.25 7.99
CA THR A 73 3.58 6.81 9.21
C THR A 73 4.03 8.23 9.55
N ILE A 74 5.01 8.79 8.86
CA ILE A 74 5.43 10.18 9.06
C ILE A 74 4.27 11.09 8.66
N TRP A 75 3.76 11.89 9.62
CA TRP A 75 2.71 12.87 9.33
C TRP A 75 3.27 14.17 8.76
N MET A 76 4.34 14.67 9.34
CA MET A 76 4.98 15.92 8.94
C MET A 76 6.49 15.79 9.03
N ASP A 77 7.20 16.40 8.10
CA ASP A 77 8.64 16.49 8.09
C ASP A 77 9.09 17.80 7.44
N THR A 78 10.36 18.12 7.54
CA THR A 78 10.93 19.33 6.98
C THR A 78 12.15 19.01 6.13
N LEU A 79 12.35 19.81 5.07
CA LEU A 79 13.53 19.78 4.21
C LEU A 79 14.21 21.15 4.20
N ARG A 80 15.44 21.20 3.70
CA ARG A 80 16.22 22.43 3.48
C ARG A 80 16.31 23.28 4.75
N ASP A 81 16.83 22.66 5.81
CA ASP A 81 17.02 23.30 7.12
C ASP A 81 15.74 23.92 7.69
N GLY A 82 14.60 23.24 7.48
CA GLY A 82 13.29 23.66 7.99
C GLY A 82 12.53 24.66 7.11
N THR A 83 13.09 25.07 5.96
CA THR A 83 12.44 26.05 5.07
C THR A 83 11.30 25.47 4.23
N SER A 84 11.25 24.15 4.07
CA SER A 84 10.19 23.44 3.34
C SER A 84 9.52 22.44 4.25
N GLN A 85 8.24 22.64 4.56
CA GLN A 85 7.44 21.70 5.34
C GLN A 85 6.74 20.70 4.40
N LEU A 86 6.86 19.42 4.74
CA LEU A 86 6.16 18.33 4.08
C LEU A 86 5.04 17.81 4.99
N VAL A 87 3.87 17.58 4.41
CA VAL A 87 2.73 17.00 5.11
C VAL A 87 2.27 15.77 4.34
N ASN A 88 2.05 14.67 5.04
CA ASN A 88 1.55 13.45 4.43
C ASN A 88 0.18 13.67 3.80
N THR A 89 0.04 13.33 2.54
CA THR A 89 -1.24 13.42 1.84
C THR A 89 -2.26 12.38 2.29
N ASN A 90 -1.80 11.31 2.98
CA ASN A 90 -2.68 10.32 3.60
C ASN A 90 -3.19 10.84 4.96
N LYS A 91 -4.34 11.48 4.96
CA LYS A 91 -4.98 12.03 6.16
C LYS A 91 -5.28 10.97 7.23
N LEU A 92 -5.36 9.68 6.87
CA LEU A 92 -5.63 8.61 7.83
C LEU A 92 -4.52 8.50 8.89
N ILE A 93 -3.28 8.77 8.52
CA ILE A 93 -2.13 8.74 9.46
C ILE A 93 -2.37 9.63 10.67
N ARG A 94 -3.08 10.75 10.51
CA ARG A 94 -3.39 11.67 11.60
C ARG A 94 -4.76 11.42 12.24
N PHE A 95 -5.74 10.95 11.45
CA PHE A 95 -7.15 11.02 11.82
C PHE A 95 -7.86 9.65 11.86
N TYR A 96 -7.11 8.55 11.77
CA TYR A 96 -7.65 7.19 11.92
C TYR A 96 -6.73 6.36 12.81
N GLU A 97 -7.27 5.88 13.92
CA GLU A 97 -6.54 5.09 14.90
C GLU A 97 -5.98 3.81 14.28
N GLY A 98 -4.69 3.56 14.52
CA GLY A 98 -3.99 2.40 13.98
C GLY A 98 -3.53 2.52 12.53
N ALA A 99 -3.73 3.67 11.86
CA ALA A 99 -3.29 3.81 10.47
C ALA A 99 -1.76 3.67 10.34
N THR A 100 -1.31 2.77 9.44
CA THR A 100 0.10 2.44 9.18
C THR A 100 0.58 2.85 7.79
N GLY A 101 -0.31 3.19 6.86
CA GLY A 101 0.07 3.58 5.50
C GLY A 101 -1.13 3.67 4.55
N LEU A 102 -0.91 3.48 3.25
CA LEU A 102 0.33 3.35 2.50
C LEU A 102 0.52 4.52 1.53
N LYS A 103 -0.32 4.58 0.48
CA LYS A 103 -0.10 5.50 -0.65
C LYS A 103 -1.39 6.10 -1.18
N THR A 104 -1.37 7.42 -1.39
CA THR A 104 -2.39 8.16 -2.14
C THR A 104 -1.95 8.39 -3.57
N GLY A 105 -2.90 8.55 -4.47
CA GLY A 105 -2.66 8.99 -5.83
C GLY A 105 -3.87 9.73 -6.39
N SER A 106 -3.65 10.57 -7.39
CA SER A 106 -4.73 11.17 -8.18
C SER A 106 -4.23 11.60 -9.54
N THR A 107 -5.06 11.39 -10.55
CA THR A 107 -4.95 11.93 -11.90
C THR A 107 -6.34 12.28 -12.41
N ASP A 108 -6.45 13.00 -13.50
CA ASP A 108 -7.76 13.36 -14.07
C ASP A 108 -8.57 12.12 -14.48
N SER A 109 -7.91 11.08 -14.95
CA SER A 109 -8.56 9.83 -15.39
C SER A 109 -8.84 8.85 -14.24
N ALA A 110 -7.89 8.70 -13.32
CA ALA A 110 -8.00 7.78 -12.18
C ALA A 110 -8.75 8.39 -10.99
N LEU A 111 -9.03 9.70 -11.01
CA LEU A 111 -9.59 10.44 -9.88
C LEU A 111 -8.77 10.20 -8.59
N TYR A 112 -9.41 10.02 -7.45
CA TYR A 112 -8.73 9.90 -6.17
C TYR A 112 -8.61 8.43 -5.74
N CYS A 113 -7.36 7.97 -5.62
CA CYS A 113 -7.04 6.60 -5.22
C CYS A 113 -6.31 6.58 -3.87
N LEU A 114 -6.46 5.46 -3.15
CA LEU A 114 -5.82 5.24 -1.86
C LEU A 114 -5.64 3.73 -1.64
N SER A 115 -4.43 3.30 -1.33
CA SER A 115 -4.20 2.08 -0.58
C SER A 115 -3.99 2.50 0.88
N ALA A 116 -4.87 2.07 1.76
CA ALA A 116 -4.82 2.36 3.19
C ALA A 116 -4.53 1.09 3.98
N THR A 117 -3.69 1.20 5.01
CA THR A 117 -3.44 0.12 5.96
C THR A 117 -3.65 0.62 7.39
N ALA A 118 -4.13 -0.26 8.25
CA ALA A 118 -4.27 0.01 9.67
C ALA A 118 -4.10 -1.28 10.46
N GLU A 119 -3.51 -1.18 11.65
CA GLU A 119 -3.29 -2.29 12.58
C GLU A 119 -3.94 -1.98 13.93
N ARG A 120 -4.67 -2.96 14.47
CA ARG A 120 -5.23 -2.93 15.83
C ARG A 120 -5.17 -4.33 16.44
N ASP A 121 -4.71 -4.43 17.65
CA ASP A 121 -4.67 -5.69 18.42
C ASP A 121 -3.98 -6.84 17.65
N GLY A 122 -2.93 -6.51 16.88
CA GLY A 122 -2.18 -7.46 16.05
C GLY A 122 -2.83 -7.84 14.73
N MET A 123 -4.05 -7.35 14.43
CA MET A 123 -4.71 -7.53 13.15
C MET A 123 -4.44 -6.34 12.24
N GLU A 124 -3.84 -6.57 11.08
CA GLU A 124 -3.63 -5.55 10.07
C GLU A 124 -4.59 -5.72 8.89
N LEU A 125 -5.24 -4.64 8.51
CA LEU A 125 -6.20 -4.59 7.41
C LEU A 125 -5.73 -3.66 6.30
N ILE A 126 -6.10 -4.00 5.07
CA ILE A 126 -5.85 -3.20 3.87
C ILE A 126 -7.19 -2.81 3.25
N ALA A 127 -7.38 -1.54 2.97
CA ALA A 127 -8.51 -1.02 2.21
C ALA A 127 -8.00 -0.26 0.98
N VAL A 128 -8.45 -0.67 -0.20
CA VAL A 128 -8.06 -0.04 -1.46
C VAL A 128 -9.26 0.67 -2.08
N ILE A 129 -9.10 1.96 -2.30
CA ILE A 129 -10.10 2.81 -2.97
C ILE A 129 -9.53 3.21 -4.32
N MET A 130 -10.27 2.89 -5.37
CA MET A 130 -9.97 3.30 -6.73
C MET A 130 -11.06 4.22 -7.23
N LYS A 131 -10.66 5.27 -7.94
CA LYS A 131 -11.58 6.20 -8.62
C LYS A 131 -12.61 6.87 -7.69
N GLY A 132 -12.21 7.22 -6.47
CA GLY A 132 -13.04 8.01 -5.56
C GLY A 132 -13.40 9.37 -6.18
N ALA A 133 -14.65 9.81 -6.02
CA ALA A 133 -15.13 11.03 -6.67
C ALA A 133 -14.43 12.30 -6.16
N THR A 134 -14.04 12.33 -4.89
CA THR A 134 -13.32 13.45 -4.26
C THR A 134 -12.19 12.97 -3.38
N SER A 135 -11.25 13.88 -3.06
CA SER A 135 -10.18 13.59 -2.12
C SER A 135 -10.70 13.15 -0.75
N ASP A 136 -11.78 13.74 -0.25
CA ASP A 136 -12.32 13.40 1.06
C ASP A 136 -13.11 12.09 1.03
N GLN A 137 -13.81 11.82 -0.08
CA GLN A 137 -14.57 10.56 -0.25
C GLN A 137 -13.67 9.34 -0.13
N ARG A 138 -12.47 9.32 -0.77
CA ARG A 138 -11.55 8.18 -0.65
C ARG A 138 -11.17 7.86 0.80
N PHE A 139 -11.03 8.88 1.66
CA PHE A 139 -10.73 8.67 3.08
C PHE A 139 -11.96 8.20 3.86
N THR A 140 -13.14 8.72 3.54
CA THR A 140 -14.40 8.26 4.14
C THR A 140 -14.65 6.80 3.82
N ASP A 141 -14.50 6.39 2.58
CA ASP A 141 -14.70 5.01 2.13
C ASP A 141 -13.67 4.07 2.77
N ALA A 142 -12.40 4.47 2.81
CA ALA A 142 -11.35 3.67 3.44
C ALA A 142 -11.60 3.50 4.95
N LYS A 143 -12.01 4.56 5.67
CA LYS A 143 -12.40 4.47 7.08
C LYS A 143 -13.56 3.51 7.29
N THR A 144 -14.57 3.58 6.43
CA THR A 144 -15.75 2.71 6.51
C THR A 144 -15.35 1.24 6.35
N LEU A 145 -14.53 0.91 5.35
CA LEU A 145 -14.04 -0.44 5.11
C LEU A 145 -13.17 -0.96 6.26
N LEU A 146 -12.19 -0.18 6.71
CA LEU A 146 -11.31 -0.57 7.81
C LEU A 146 -12.10 -0.74 9.12
N THR A 147 -13.01 0.17 9.43
CA THR A 147 -13.86 0.09 10.63
C THR A 147 -14.77 -1.13 10.57
N HIS A 148 -15.37 -1.41 9.42
CA HIS A 148 -16.16 -2.63 9.22
C HIS A 148 -15.30 -3.88 9.46
N GLY A 149 -14.10 -3.92 8.90
CA GLY A 149 -13.17 -5.06 9.10
C GLY A 149 -12.84 -5.28 10.57
N PHE A 150 -12.43 -4.24 11.30
CA PHE A 150 -12.11 -4.35 12.73
C PHE A 150 -13.32 -4.66 13.63
N SER A 151 -14.52 -4.29 13.21
CA SER A 151 -15.74 -4.62 13.96
C SER A 151 -16.28 -6.03 13.67
N THR A 152 -15.91 -6.61 12.53
CA THR A 152 -16.44 -7.89 12.07
C THR A 152 -15.51 -9.06 12.35
N TYR A 153 -14.20 -8.82 12.30
CA TYR A 153 -13.18 -9.85 12.43
C TYR A 153 -12.34 -9.67 13.71
N ALA A 154 -11.88 -10.77 14.26
CA ALA A 154 -10.95 -10.80 15.38
C ALA A 154 -9.91 -11.90 15.17
N LEU A 155 -8.71 -11.71 15.71
CA LEU A 155 -7.71 -12.76 15.77
C LEU A 155 -8.05 -13.71 16.90
N HIS A 156 -8.04 -15.01 16.62
CA HIS A 156 -8.17 -16.07 17.61
C HIS A 156 -6.94 -16.95 17.58
N THR A 157 -6.25 -17.04 18.71
CA THR A 157 -5.17 -18.00 18.88
C THR A 157 -5.79 -19.37 19.24
N ILE A 158 -5.65 -20.33 18.36
CA ILE A 158 -6.07 -21.71 18.62
C ILE A 158 -4.91 -22.43 19.28
N THR A 159 -5.08 -22.77 20.56
CA THR A 159 -4.15 -23.64 21.29
C THR A 159 -4.71 -25.06 21.29
N PRO A 160 -4.02 -26.07 20.74
CA PRO A 160 -4.50 -27.45 20.79
C PRO A 160 -4.65 -27.93 22.25
N ASP A 161 -5.76 -28.55 22.58
CA ASP A 161 -5.99 -29.14 23.90
C ASP A 161 -5.04 -30.28 24.23
N THR A 162 -4.44 -30.85 23.19
CA THR A 162 -3.44 -31.95 23.31
C THR A 162 -2.18 -31.58 22.50
N PRO A 163 -0.97 -31.84 23.05
CA PRO A 163 0.26 -31.67 22.29
C PRO A 163 0.23 -32.53 21.02
N LEU A 164 0.65 -31.96 19.90
CA LEU A 164 0.82 -32.74 18.68
C LEU A 164 1.86 -33.85 18.93
N PRO A 165 1.64 -35.07 18.44
CA PRO A 165 2.63 -36.14 18.55
C PRO A 165 3.92 -35.73 17.83
N PRO A 166 5.10 -36.11 18.37
CA PRO A 166 6.37 -35.85 17.72
C PRO A 166 6.42 -36.48 16.34
N VAL A 167 6.75 -35.68 15.33
CA VAL A 167 6.99 -36.19 13.97
C VAL A 167 8.43 -36.69 13.91
N PRO A 168 8.69 -37.96 13.57
CA PRO A 168 10.04 -38.42 13.38
C PRO A 168 10.69 -37.70 12.18
N VAL A 169 11.81 -37.08 12.43
CA VAL A 169 12.63 -36.47 11.38
C VAL A 169 13.58 -37.57 10.87
N THR A 170 13.38 -38.02 9.64
CA THR A 170 14.27 -38.96 8.94
C THR A 170 15.32 -38.19 8.14
#